data_a3ce06d86dcdafe9e0e02711a5205a3c
#
_entry.id   a3ce06d86dcdafe9e0e02711a5205a3c
#
_cell.length_a   1.000
_cell.length_b   1.000
_cell.length_c   1.000
_cell.angle_alpha   90.00
_cell.angle_beta   90.00
_cell.angle_gamma   90.00
#
_symmetry.space_group_name_H-M   'P 1'
#
loop_
_entity.id
_entity.type
_entity.pdbx_description
1 polymer ?
#
loop_
_entity_poly.entity_id
_entity_poly.type
_entity_poly.pdbx_seq_one_letter_code
_entity_poly.pdbx_strand_id
1 'polypeptide(L)'
;GDRDIYFVVNSSIERSMQTRLEFPTEVAAKQAWVWDAETGVRHMLDVQDGTLELCLTPAEAKFIVFEKDRGGQMLPAPAPRSANPIALNGIWDVRATHHVDKSTREFSLTDLVDLHSLPFPWLQSFAGTIEYTRTVDVEDPAAYHTLDAGLTHNGITELFVNGEPAGIRWYGARTFDVAGKLRKGANVLTIRVTTVLTNYAKARAADTPTAARWEWA
;
A
#
# COMPACT_ATOMS: atom_id res chain seq x y z
N GLY A 1 -5.81 -21.59 -25.85
CA GLY A 1 -5.98 -22.10 -24.48
C GLY A 1 -7.37 -21.80 -23.98
N ASP A 2 -7.78 -22.42 -22.89
CA ASP A 2 -9.14 -22.22 -22.34
C ASP A 2 -9.30 -20.93 -21.54
N ARG A 3 -8.20 -20.18 -21.35
CA ARG A 3 -8.12 -18.93 -20.58
C ARG A 3 -7.56 -17.81 -21.40
N ASP A 4 -8.12 -16.61 -21.19
CA ASP A 4 -7.54 -15.35 -21.65
C ASP A 4 -7.12 -14.55 -20.42
N ILE A 5 -5.85 -14.08 -20.41
CA ILE A 5 -5.25 -13.41 -19.25
C ILE A 5 -4.82 -12.01 -19.68
N TYR A 6 -5.31 -11.02 -18.97
CA TYR A 6 -4.96 -9.61 -19.14
C TYR A 6 -4.23 -9.12 -17.88
N PHE A 7 -3.08 -8.50 -18.07
CA PHE A 7 -2.35 -7.83 -17.01
C PHE A 7 -2.52 -6.33 -17.15
N VAL A 8 -3.21 -5.72 -16.20
CA VAL A 8 -3.58 -4.29 -16.22
C VAL A 8 -2.83 -3.59 -15.12
N VAL A 9 -2.10 -2.52 -15.47
CA VAL A 9 -1.20 -1.81 -14.55
C VAL A 9 -1.47 -0.31 -14.60
N ASN A 10 -1.54 0.33 -13.43
CA ASN A 10 -1.39 1.76 -13.30
C ASN A 10 0.09 2.09 -13.07
N SER A 11 0.77 2.63 -14.07
CA SER A 11 2.19 2.99 -13.98
C SER A 11 2.46 4.27 -13.18
N SER A 12 1.43 5.05 -12.84
CA SER A 12 1.59 6.21 -11.96
C SER A 12 1.82 5.76 -10.52
N ILE A 13 2.87 6.26 -9.89
CA ILE A 13 3.16 6.03 -8.47
C ILE A 13 2.44 7.01 -7.53
N GLU A 14 1.73 8.01 -8.09
CA GLU A 14 1.12 9.10 -7.32
C GLU A 14 -0.40 9.15 -7.47
N ARG A 15 -0.92 8.78 -8.63
CA ARG A 15 -2.33 8.99 -8.98
C ARG A 15 -3.07 7.69 -9.23
N SER A 16 -4.26 7.60 -8.67
CA SER A 16 -5.22 6.56 -9.06
C SER A 16 -5.74 6.81 -10.48
N MET A 17 -6.08 5.74 -11.17
CA MET A 17 -6.61 5.76 -12.52
C MET A 17 -7.97 5.05 -12.54
N GLN A 18 -8.97 5.72 -13.11
CA GLN A 18 -10.20 5.06 -13.52
C GLN A 18 -10.11 4.78 -15.02
N THR A 19 -10.43 3.57 -15.41
CA THR A 19 -10.39 3.14 -16.81
C THR A 19 -11.56 2.22 -17.12
N ARG A 20 -11.94 2.23 -18.38
CA ARG A 20 -12.91 1.32 -18.96
C ARG A 20 -12.19 0.38 -19.92
N LEU A 21 -12.29 -0.90 -19.67
CA LEU A 21 -11.71 -1.94 -20.50
C LEU A 21 -12.81 -2.57 -21.35
N GLU A 22 -12.54 -2.72 -22.64
CA GLU A 22 -13.43 -3.40 -23.59
C GLU A 22 -12.75 -4.70 -24.04
N PHE A 23 -13.53 -5.79 -24.02
CA PHE A 23 -13.05 -7.12 -24.37
C PHE A 23 -13.76 -7.64 -25.62
N PRO A 24 -13.06 -8.43 -26.47
CA PRO A 24 -13.69 -9.12 -27.58
C PRO A 24 -14.89 -9.98 -27.12
N THR A 25 -15.92 -10.06 -27.95
CA THR A 25 -17.16 -10.78 -27.59
C THR A 25 -16.92 -12.22 -27.19
N GLU A 26 -16.02 -12.93 -27.88
CA GLU A 26 -15.66 -14.31 -27.58
C GLU A 26 -14.95 -14.47 -26.23
N VAL A 27 -14.24 -13.44 -25.77
CA VAL A 27 -13.62 -13.38 -24.45
C VAL A 27 -14.66 -13.07 -23.39
N ALA A 28 -15.46 -12.04 -23.63
CA ALA A 28 -16.50 -11.58 -22.71
C ALA A 28 -17.62 -12.61 -22.49
N ALA A 29 -17.79 -13.58 -23.39
CA ALA A 29 -18.71 -14.71 -23.21
C ALA A 29 -18.30 -15.67 -22.08
N LYS A 30 -17.06 -15.61 -21.61
CA LYS A 30 -16.53 -16.36 -20.47
C LYS A 30 -16.75 -15.61 -19.16
N GLN A 31 -16.61 -16.30 -18.04
CA GLN A 31 -16.61 -15.65 -16.73
C GLN A 31 -15.32 -14.88 -16.50
N ALA A 32 -15.45 -13.61 -16.16
CA ALA A 32 -14.33 -12.77 -15.76
C ALA A 32 -14.00 -12.94 -14.26
N TRP A 33 -12.71 -12.94 -13.97
CA TRP A 33 -12.15 -13.05 -12.62
C TRP A 33 -11.07 -11.99 -12.41
N VAL A 34 -10.97 -11.46 -11.20
CA VAL A 34 -9.75 -10.83 -10.73
C VAL A 34 -8.98 -11.83 -9.89
N TRP A 35 -7.68 -12.01 -10.19
CA TRP A 35 -6.79 -12.87 -9.44
C TRP A 35 -5.84 -12.02 -8.61
N ASP A 36 -5.79 -12.31 -7.32
CA ASP A 36 -4.80 -11.74 -6.41
C ASP A 36 -3.53 -12.61 -6.46
N ALA A 37 -2.46 -12.02 -6.98
CA ALA A 37 -1.18 -12.72 -7.14
C ALA A 37 -0.46 -12.99 -5.81
N GLU A 38 -0.79 -12.25 -4.74
CA GLU A 38 -0.16 -12.43 -3.43
C GLU A 38 -0.78 -13.58 -2.64
N THR A 39 -2.09 -13.66 -2.66
CA THR A 39 -2.85 -14.63 -1.85
C THR A 39 -3.30 -15.86 -2.64
N GLY A 40 -3.29 -15.78 -3.97
CA GLY A 40 -3.89 -16.78 -4.86
C GLY A 40 -5.42 -16.80 -4.83
N VAL A 41 -6.05 -15.89 -4.10
CA VAL A 41 -7.50 -15.76 -4.06
C VAL A 41 -8.01 -15.16 -5.38
N ARG A 42 -9.17 -15.63 -5.81
CA ARG A 42 -9.84 -15.11 -7.01
C ARG A 42 -11.29 -14.76 -6.70
N HIS A 43 -11.76 -13.69 -7.32
CA HIS A 43 -13.15 -13.26 -7.25
C HIS A 43 -13.73 -13.07 -8.64
N MET A 44 -15.00 -13.40 -8.80
CA MET A 44 -15.74 -13.14 -10.05
C MET A 44 -15.92 -11.64 -10.24
N LEU A 45 -15.78 -11.18 -11.47
CA LEU A 45 -16.06 -9.82 -11.89
C LEU A 45 -17.35 -9.81 -12.71
N ASP A 46 -18.09 -8.74 -12.57
CA ASP A 46 -19.25 -8.45 -13.41
C ASP A 46 -18.79 -7.61 -14.62
N VAL A 47 -18.85 -8.22 -15.80
CA VAL A 47 -18.51 -7.57 -17.07
C VAL A 47 -19.82 -7.34 -17.82
N GLN A 48 -20.17 -6.07 -18.03
CA GLN A 48 -21.41 -5.66 -18.69
C GLN A 48 -21.15 -5.35 -20.16
N ASP A 49 -21.84 -6.04 -21.06
CA ASP A 49 -21.72 -5.85 -22.52
C ASP A 49 -20.26 -5.82 -23.02
N GLY A 50 -19.44 -6.74 -22.51
CA GLY A 50 -18.02 -6.81 -22.84
C GLY A 50 -17.15 -5.74 -22.20
N THR A 51 -17.68 -4.98 -21.24
CA THR A 51 -17.03 -3.84 -20.63
C THR A 51 -16.82 -4.04 -19.13
N LEU A 52 -15.67 -3.64 -18.62
CA LEU A 52 -15.32 -3.61 -17.20
C LEU A 52 -14.82 -2.22 -16.81
N GLU A 53 -15.52 -1.58 -15.87
CA GLU A 53 -15.02 -0.38 -15.20
C GLU A 53 -14.01 -0.80 -14.12
N LEU A 54 -12.82 -0.20 -14.13
CA LEU A 54 -11.75 -0.56 -13.24
C LEU A 54 -11.12 0.69 -12.62
N CYS A 55 -10.96 0.68 -11.30
CA CYS A 55 -10.16 1.66 -10.58
C CYS A 55 -8.86 0.98 -10.12
N LEU A 56 -7.73 1.57 -10.49
CA LEU A 56 -6.41 1.16 -10.05
C LEU A 56 -5.79 2.28 -9.21
N THR A 57 -5.36 1.94 -8.02
CA THR A 57 -4.60 2.83 -7.15
C THR A 57 -3.16 3.01 -7.66
N PRO A 58 -2.34 3.93 -7.10
CA PRO A 58 -0.96 4.14 -7.55
C PRO A 58 -0.15 2.84 -7.56
N ALA A 59 0.56 2.59 -8.65
CA ALA A 59 1.40 1.41 -8.87
C ALA A 59 0.66 0.06 -8.73
N GLU A 60 -0.66 0.05 -8.78
CA GLU A 60 -1.45 -1.18 -8.66
C GLU A 60 -1.50 -1.93 -9.99
N ALA A 61 -1.40 -3.26 -9.89
CA ALA A 61 -1.59 -4.17 -11.01
C ALA A 61 -2.65 -5.22 -10.67
N LYS A 62 -3.42 -5.63 -11.69
CA LYS A 62 -4.42 -6.69 -11.55
C LYS A 62 -4.32 -7.69 -12.70
N PHE A 63 -4.52 -8.95 -12.38
CA PHE A 63 -4.77 -9.99 -13.38
C PHE A 63 -6.27 -10.14 -13.58
N ILE A 64 -6.76 -9.85 -14.79
CA ILE A 64 -8.12 -10.13 -15.22
C ILE A 64 -8.07 -11.39 -16.06
N VAL A 65 -8.75 -12.43 -15.62
CA VAL A 65 -8.74 -13.75 -16.26
C VAL A 65 -10.12 -14.13 -16.68
N PHE A 66 -10.27 -14.52 -17.95
CA PHE A 66 -11.52 -15.05 -18.47
C PHE A 66 -11.39 -16.56 -18.66
N GLU A 67 -12.30 -17.31 -18.06
CA GLU A 67 -12.33 -18.76 -18.14
C GLU A 67 -13.78 -19.31 -18.11
N LYS A 68 -13.96 -20.57 -18.45
CA LYS A 68 -15.29 -21.21 -18.53
C LYS A 68 -15.87 -21.52 -17.14
N ASP A 69 -15.04 -21.65 -16.12
CA ASP A 69 -15.50 -21.90 -14.75
C ASP A 69 -16.30 -20.73 -14.22
N ARG A 70 -17.47 -21.02 -13.68
CA ARG A 70 -18.41 -20.00 -13.14
C ARG A 70 -18.67 -20.19 -11.64
N GLY A 71 -17.95 -21.09 -10.99
CA GLY A 71 -18.09 -21.35 -9.55
C GLY A 71 -17.18 -20.49 -8.70
N GLY A 72 -17.71 -19.47 -8.02
CA GLY A 72 -16.92 -18.62 -7.14
C GLY A 72 -17.73 -17.51 -6.48
N GLN A 73 -17.04 -16.71 -5.71
CA GLN A 73 -17.61 -15.54 -5.04
C GLN A 73 -17.36 -14.28 -5.87
N MET A 74 -18.34 -13.40 -5.92
CA MET A 74 -18.17 -12.07 -6.51
C MET A 74 -17.14 -11.27 -5.73
N LEU A 75 -16.41 -10.40 -6.43
CA LEU A 75 -15.54 -9.42 -5.79
C LEU A 75 -16.39 -8.60 -4.79
N PRO A 76 -16.03 -8.58 -3.50
CA PRO A 76 -16.76 -7.77 -2.54
C PRO A 76 -16.74 -6.30 -2.94
N ALA A 77 -17.86 -5.62 -2.74
CA ALA A 77 -17.85 -4.16 -2.88
C ALA A 77 -16.85 -3.55 -1.89
N PRO A 78 -16.14 -2.49 -2.27
CA PRO A 78 -15.26 -1.78 -1.34
C PRO A 78 -16.04 -1.39 -0.07
N ALA A 79 -15.41 -1.53 1.09
CA ALA A 79 -16.02 -1.09 2.34
C ALA A 79 -16.40 0.40 2.24
N PRO A 80 -17.59 0.80 2.68
CA PRO A 80 -18.00 2.19 2.64
C PRO A 80 -17.03 3.03 3.48
N ARG A 81 -16.70 4.23 2.99
CA ARG A 81 -15.94 5.18 3.79
C ARG A 81 -16.78 5.62 4.98
N SER A 82 -16.17 5.71 6.16
CA SER A 82 -16.86 6.27 7.33
C SER A 82 -17.37 7.69 7.02
N ALA A 83 -18.60 7.97 7.43
CA ALA A 83 -19.16 9.31 7.33
C ALA A 83 -18.39 10.35 8.16
N ASN A 84 -17.76 9.89 9.24
CA ASN A 84 -16.96 10.72 10.16
C ASN A 84 -15.56 10.11 10.31
N PRO A 85 -14.63 10.36 9.38
CA PRO A 85 -13.28 9.82 9.47
C PRO A 85 -12.53 10.49 10.63
N ILE A 86 -11.73 9.70 11.37
CA ILE A 86 -10.79 10.23 12.35
C ILE A 86 -9.53 10.63 11.61
N ALA A 87 -9.23 11.95 11.60
CA ALA A 87 -7.96 12.42 11.11
C ALA A 87 -6.85 12.08 12.11
N LEU A 88 -5.81 11.39 11.64
CA LEU A 88 -4.67 10.99 12.46
C LEU A 88 -3.62 12.10 12.59
N ASN A 89 -4.09 13.36 12.78
CA ASN A 89 -3.23 14.52 12.98
C ASN A 89 -2.70 14.57 14.42
N GLY A 90 -1.52 15.18 14.62
CA GLY A 90 -0.90 15.37 15.93
C GLY A 90 0.34 14.50 16.12
N ILE A 91 0.80 14.39 17.37
CA ILE A 91 2.12 13.84 17.70
C ILE A 91 2.20 12.33 17.38
N TRP A 92 3.27 11.99 16.68
CA TRP A 92 3.72 10.62 16.45
C TRP A 92 5.09 10.41 17.07
N ASP A 93 5.26 9.36 17.81
CA ASP A 93 6.57 8.90 18.25
C ASP A 93 7.21 8.09 17.13
N VAL A 94 8.43 8.45 16.78
CA VAL A 94 9.15 7.88 15.64
C VAL A 94 10.41 7.19 16.11
N ARG A 95 10.58 5.95 15.69
CA ARG A 95 11.79 5.17 15.90
C ARG A 95 12.35 4.74 14.56
N ALA A 96 13.53 5.24 14.21
CA ALA A 96 14.23 4.93 12.98
C ALA A 96 15.45 4.04 13.26
N THR A 97 15.47 2.84 12.69
CA THR A 97 16.58 1.87 12.82
C THR A 97 17.24 1.67 11.48
N HIS A 98 18.52 2.03 11.36
CA HIS A 98 19.28 1.89 10.13
C HIS A 98 19.71 0.43 9.91
N HIS A 99 19.54 -0.09 8.68
CA HIS A 99 19.78 -1.52 8.40
C HIS A 99 21.25 -1.91 8.33
N VAL A 100 22.13 -0.98 7.98
CA VAL A 100 23.56 -1.27 7.79
C VAL A 100 24.31 -1.19 9.11
N ASP A 101 24.30 -0.03 9.77
CA ASP A 101 25.05 0.21 11.00
C ASP A 101 24.28 -0.12 12.29
N LYS A 102 23.00 -0.50 12.15
CA LYS A 102 22.08 -0.85 13.25
C LYS A 102 21.81 0.29 14.25
N SER A 103 22.23 1.50 13.92
CA SER A 103 21.93 2.65 14.77
C SER A 103 20.42 2.90 14.84
N THR A 104 19.96 3.30 16.01
CA THR A 104 18.55 3.65 16.26
C THR A 104 18.47 5.09 16.74
N ARG A 105 17.48 5.82 16.25
CA ARG A 105 17.16 7.19 16.65
C ARG A 105 15.68 7.30 16.95
N GLU A 106 15.37 8.02 18.02
CA GLU A 106 13.98 8.26 18.46
C GLU A 106 13.74 9.77 18.49
N PHE A 107 12.60 10.18 18.00
CA PHE A 107 12.15 11.57 17.95
C PHE A 107 10.63 11.62 17.79
N SER A 108 10.03 12.78 17.87
CA SER A 108 8.59 12.95 17.66
C SER A 108 8.33 13.91 16.50
N LEU A 109 7.24 13.68 15.78
CA LEU A 109 6.75 14.54 14.71
C LEU A 109 5.34 15.01 15.04
N THR A 110 5.04 16.26 14.78
CA THR A 110 3.68 16.81 14.91
C THR A 110 2.80 16.44 13.72
N ASP A 111 3.42 16.21 12.57
CA ASP A 111 2.77 15.79 11.33
C ASP A 111 3.62 14.75 10.61
N LEU A 112 2.98 13.82 9.92
CA LEU A 112 3.70 12.89 9.04
C LEU A 112 4.10 13.64 7.76
N VAL A 113 5.42 13.74 7.56
CA VAL A 113 6.03 14.45 6.44
C VAL A 113 7.03 13.55 5.73
N ASP A 114 7.43 13.91 4.52
CA ASP A 114 8.58 13.28 3.89
C ASP A 114 9.83 13.54 4.75
N LEU A 115 10.37 12.48 5.34
CA LEU A 115 11.52 12.58 6.24
C LEU A 115 12.76 13.16 5.54
N HIS A 116 12.87 13.01 4.21
CA HIS A 116 13.96 13.61 3.44
C HIS A 116 13.90 15.14 3.47
N SER A 117 12.73 15.74 3.69
CA SER A 117 12.56 17.19 3.83
C SER A 117 13.03 17.74 5.18
N LEU A 118 13.25 16.87 6.17
CA LEU A 118 13.69 17.30 7.50
C LEU A 118 15.17 17.67 7.50
N PRO A 119 15.59 18.65 8.32
CA PRO A 119 16.97 19.16 8.35
C PRO A 119 17.92 18.24 9.14
N PHE A 120 17.77 16.93 8.98
CA PHE A 120 18.63 15.95 9.64
C PHE A 120 19.56 15.29 8.62
N PRO A 121 20.88 15.56 8.65
CA PRO A 121 21.83 15.00 7.67
C PRO A 121 21.79 13.47 7.56
N TRP A 122 21.55 12.76 8.66
CA TRP A 122 21.50 11.30 8.69
C TRP A 122 20.31 10.72 7.89
N LEU A 123 19.23 11.48 7.70
CA LEU A 123 18.08 11.06 6.89
C LEU A 123 18.40 11.03 5.40
N GLN A 124 19.37 11.83 4.94
CA GLN A 124 19.74 11.90 3.52
C GLN A 124 20.32 10.59 2.98
N SER A 125 20.95 9.81 3.85
CA SER A 125 21.51 8.49 3.53
C SER A 125 20.84 7.35 4.28
N PHE A 126 19.66 7.61 4.85
CA PHE A 126 18.96 6.60 5.64
C PHE A 126 18.42 5.47 4.76
N ALA A 127 18.67 4.24 5.20
CA ALA A 127 18.04 3.04 4.67
C ALA A 127 17.77 2.07 5.82
N GLY A 128 16.51 1.86 6.12
CA GLY A 128 16.15 1.10 7.31
C GLY A 128 14.65 0.99 7.53
N THR A 129 14.29 0.73 8.76
CA THR A 129 12.93 0.64 9.22
C THR A 129 12.58 1.84 10.09
N ILE A 130 11.44 2.45 9.82
CA ILE A 130 10.90 3.57 10.58
C ILE A 130 9.55 3.15 11.14
N GLU A 131 9.40 3.23 12.45
CA GLU A 131 8.16 2.96 13.15
C GLU A 131 7.55 4.28 13.63
N TYR A 132 6.32 4.54 13.23
CA TYR A 132 5.51 5.67 13.66
C TYR A 132 4.43 5.14 14.59
N THR A 133 4.46 5.55 15.85
CA THR A 133 3.51 5.06 16.85
C THR A 133 2.71 6.22 17.45
N ARG A 134 1.39 6.02 17.58
CA ARG A 134 0.54 6.94 18.33
C ARG A 134 -0.64 6.23 18.96
N THR A 135 -1.21 6.84 19.99
CA THR A 135 -2.48 6.43 20.58
C THR A 135 -3.62 7.25 20.00
N VAL A 136 -4.70 6.58 19.64
CA VAL A 136 -5.95 7.17 19.12
C VAL A 136 -7.11 6.67 19.97
N ASP A 137 -7.95 7.59 20.41
CA ASP A 137 -9.20 7.23 21.12
C ASP A 137 -10.31 6.97 20.10
N VAL A 138 -11.02 5.86 20.26
CA VAL A 138 -12.08 5.41 19.36
C VAL A 138 -13.35 5.15 20.19
N GLU A 139 -14.40 5.93 19.96
CA GLU A 139 -15.66 5.76 20.68
C GLU A 139 -16.50 4.59 20.15
N ASP A 140 -16.61 4.50 18.81
CA ASP A 140 -17.35 3.44 18.11
C ASP A 140 -16.44 2.68 17.14
N PRO A 141 -15.83 1.57 17.58
CA PRO A 141 -14.94 0.77 16.72
C PRO A 141 -15.62 0.20 15.48
N ALA A 142 -16.94 -0.06 15.55
CA ALA A 142 -17.68 -0.66 14.45
C ALA A 142 -17.89 0.33 13.27
N ALA A 143 -17.72 1.63 13.52
CA ALA A 143 -17.80 2.66 12.48
C ALA A 143 -16.57 2.73 11.55
N TYR A 144 -15.46 2.04 11.90
CA TYR A 144 -14.20 2.15 11.18
C TYR A 144 -13.73 0.80 10.67
N HIS A 145 -13.64 0.68 9.35
CA HIS A 145 -13.23 -0.54 8.65
C HIS A 145 -11.87 -0.41 7.99
N THR A 146 -11.45 0.81 7.67
CA THR A 146 -10.24 1.05 6.88
C THR A 146 -9.37 2.13 7.51
N LEU A 147 -8.07 1.89 7.57
CA LEU A 147 -7.06 2.88 7.86
C LEU A 147 -6.30 3.20 6.58
N ASP A 148 -6.20 4.48 6.23
CA ASP A 148 -5.38 4.97 5.13
C ASP A 148 -4.11 5.59 5.71
N ALA A 149 -2.96 4.98 5.42
CA ALA A 149 -1.65 5.47 5.87
C ALA A 149 -1.06 6.54 4.93
N GLY A 150 -1.82 6.96 3.92
CA GLY A 150 -1.38 7.97 2.96
C GLY A 150 -0.33 7.48 1.97
N LEU A 151 0.45 8.39 1.44
CA LEU A 151 1.51 8.10 0.48
C LEU A 151 2.80 7.77 1.22
N THR A 152 3.19 6.50 1.16
CA THR A 152 4.53 6.07 1.55
C THR A 152 5.27 5.64 0.28
N HIS A 153 5.93 6.55 -0.39
CA HIS A 153 6.52 6.33 -1.71
C HIS A 153 7.11 4.92 -1.93
N ASN A 154 8.39 4.74 -2.06
CA ASN A 154 9.00 3.42 -2.24
C ASN A 154 9.23 2.73 -0.89
N GLY A 155 8.90 1.46 -0.79
CA GLY A 155 9.12 0.66 0.41
C GLY A 155 7.92 -0.19 0.79
N ILE A 156 8.07 -0.89 1.90
CA ILE A 156 7.06 -1.77 2.47
C ILE A 156 6.43 -1.05 3.66
N THR A 157 5.11 -1.03 3.72
CA THR A 157 4.34 -0.47 4.84
C THR A 157 3.59 -1.58 5.55
N GLU A 158 3.79 -1.70 6.84
CA GLU A 158 3.07 -2.62 7.72
C GLU A 158 2.24 -1.82 8.72
N LEU A 159 1.04 -2.27 9.01
CA LEU A 159 0.21 -1.70 10.07
C LEU A 159 0.07 -2.69 11.21
N PHE A 160 0.20 -2.18 12.44
CA PHE A 160 -0.14 -2.89 13.66
C PHE A 160 -1.20 -2.08 14.43
N VAL A 161 -2.19 -2.78 14.96
CA VAL A 161 -3.23 -2.23 15.83
C VAL A 161 -3.13 -2.93 17.17
N ASN A 162 -2.87 -2.20 18.23
CA ASN A 162 -2.68 -2.75 19.59
C ASN A 162 -1.61 -3.87 19.66
N GLY A 163 -0.56 -3.77 18.82
CA GLY A 163 0.51 -4.74 18.71
C GLY A 163 0.23 -5.91 17.76
N GLU A 164 -1.01 -6.08 17.32
CA GLU A 164 -1.40 -7.15 16.39
C GLU A 164 -1.27 -6.69 14.92
N PRO A 165 -0.73 -7.53 14.02
CA PRO A 165 -0.58 -7.16 12.62
C PRO A 165 -1.93 -6.97 11.93
N ALA A 166 -2.07 -5.88 11.19
CA ALA A 166 -3.25 -5.55 10.42
C ALA A 166 -3.03 -5.62 8.89
N GLY A 167 -1.80 -5.87 8.45
CA GLY A 167 -1.50 -6.12 7.05
C GLY A 167 -0.18 -5.49 6.59
N ILE A 168 0.20 -5.85 5.38
CA ILE A 168 1.40 -5.39 4.68
C ILE A 168 0.99 -4.82 3.33
N ARG A 169 1.62 -3.72 2.90
CA ARG A 169 1.45 -3.12 1.58
C ARG A 169 2.80 -2.70 1.02
N TRP A 170 3.13 -3.14 -0.18
CA TRP A 170 4.38 -2.78 -0.86
C TRP A 170 4.14 -2.15 -2.24
N TYR A 171 2.90 -2.20 -2.73
CA TYR A 171 2.42 -1.51 -3.93
C TYR A 171 0.96 -1.07 -3.73
N GLY A 172 0.41 -0.26 -4.63
CA GLY A 172 -0.96 0.24 -4.56
C GLY A 172 -1.19 1.22 -3.40
N ALA A 173 -2.45 1.43 -3.04
CA ALA A 173 -2.82 2.26 -1.90
C ALA A 173 -2.36 1.63 -0.58
N ARG A 174 -1.92 2.46 0.35
CA ARG A 174 -1.54 2.04 1.70
C ARG A 174 -2.75 2.01 2.64
N THR A 175 -3.79 1.33 2.19
CA THR A 175 -5.03 1.14 2.95
C THR A 175 -5.05 -0.25 3.58
N PHE A 176 -5.50 -0.32 4.83
CA PHE A 176 -5.51 -1.53 5.65
C PHE A 176 -6.90 -1.78 6.19
N ASP A 177 -7.32 -3.05 6.22
CA ASP A 177 -8.54 -3.47 6.89
C ASP A 177 -8.29 -3.51 8.41
N VAL A 178 -9.04 -2.69 9.14
CA VAL A 178 -9.00 -2.60 10.60
C VAL A 178 -10.33 -3.02 11.23
N ALA A 179 -11.26 -3.57 10.46
CA ALA A 179 -12.53 -4.07 10.96
C ALA A 179 -12.29 -5.13 12.05
N GLY A 180 -12.92 -4.92 13.21
CA GLY A 180 -12.78 -5.82 14.35
C GLY A 180 -11.43 -5.80 15.07
N LYS A 181 -10.47 -4.96 14.66
CA LYS A 181 -9.16 -4.81 15.33
C LYS A 181 -9.10 -3.66 16.32
N LEU A 182 -9.98 -2.69 16.16
CA LEU A 182 -10.12 -1.56 17.08
C LEU A 182 -10.96 -1.94 18.28
N ARG A 183 -10.71 -1.30 19.42
CA ARG A 183 -11.50 -1.40 20.65
C ARG A 183 -12.00 -0.02 21.07
N LYS A 184 -13.05 0.01 21.88
CA LYS A 184 -13.51 1.29 22.47
C LYS A 184 -12.45 1.86 23.41
N GLY A 185 -12.21 3.16 23.31
CA GLY A 185 -11.18 3.87 24.04
C GLY A 185 -9.84 3.88 23.31
N ALA A 186 -8.75 3.86 24.06
CA ALA A 186 -7.39 4.03 23.55
C ALA A 186 -6.93 2.83 22.70
N ASN A 187 -6.48 3.11 21.48
CA ASN A 187 -5.86 2.15 20.57
C ASN A 187 -4.46 2.63 20.18
N VAL A 188 -3.48 1.75 20.23
CA VAL A 188 -2.13 2.04 19.77
C VAL A 188 -2.03 1.63 18.31
N LEU A 189 -1.75 2.59 17.45
CA LEU A 189 -1.46 2.38 16.03
C LEU A 189 0.05 2.48 15.81
N THR A 190 0.64 1.48 15.13
CA THR A 190 2.03 1.51 14.69
C THR A 190 2.09 1.28 13.20
N ILE A 191 2.57 2.28 12.46
CA ILE A 191 2.86 2.19 11.03
C ILE A 191 4.37 1.99 10.90
N ARG A 192 4.77 0.85 10.34
CA ARG A 192 6.17 0.53 10.10
C ARG A 192 6.46 0.66 8.62
N VAL A 193 7.43 1.48 8.25
CA VAL A 193 7.88 1.67 6.88
C VAL A 193 9.30 1.16 6.73
N THR A 194 9.50 0.15 5.89
CA THR A 194 10.83 -0.33 5.51
C THR A 194 11.21 0.28 4.18
N THR A 195 12.27 1.09 4.18
CA THR A 195 12.72 1.84 2.99
C THR A 195 13.54 0.95 2.05
N VAL A 196 13.65 1.39 0.79
CA VAL A 196 14.63 0.83 -0.15
C VAL A 196 16.03 1.40 0.12
N LEU A 197 17.08 0.70 -0.32
CA LEU A 197 18.48 1.10 -0.10
C LEU A 197 18.96 2.26 -0.99
N THR A 198 18.12 2.84 -1.82
CA THR A 198 18.50 3.80 -2.87
C THR A 198 19.25 5.03 -2.33
N ASN A 199 18.75 5.65 -1.25
CA ASN A 199 19.38 6.85 -0.68
C ASN A 199 20.76 6.53 -0.09
N TYR A 200 20.88 5.40 0.60
CA TYR A 200 22.17 4.92 1.12
C TYR A 200 23.17 4.64 0.01
N ALA A 201 22.74 3.94 -1.06
CA ALA A 201 23.59 3.62 -2.19
C ALA A 201 24.06 4.88 -2.92
N LYS A 202 23.17 5.86 -3.12
CA LYS A 202 23.53 7.17 -3.72
C LYS A 202 24.57 7.92 -2.88
N ALA A 203 24.41 7.98 -1.57
CA ALA A 203 25.36 8.62 -0.69
C ALA A 203 26.74 7.94 -0.76
N ARG A 204 26.78 6.61 -0.76
CA ARG A 204 28.04 5.85 -0.86
C ARG A 204 28.69 5.95 -2.24
N ALA A 205 27.90 6.01 -3.30
CA ALA A 205 28.44 6.21 -4.65
C ALA A 205 29.11 7.58 -4.83
N ALA A 206 28.64 8.61 -4.13
CA ALA A 206 29.29 9.93 -4.12
C ALA A 206 30.67 9.91 -3.44
N ASP A 207 30.87 9.04 -2.44
CA ASP A 207 32.11 8.90 -1.68
C ASP A 207 33.13 7.97 -2.39
N THR A 208 32.74 7.24 -3.43
CA THR A 208 33.59 6.22 -4.07
C THR A 208 34.06 6.71 -5.45
N PRO A 209 35.35 7.04 -5.64
CA PRO A 209 35.86 7.64 -6.90
C PRO A 209 35.72 6.75 -8.14
N THR A 210 35.51 5.47 -7.96
CA THR A 210 35.44 4.44 -9.03
C THR A 210 34.09 3.74 -9.11
N ALA A 211 33.05 4.33 -8.59
CA ALA A 211 31.71 3.75 -8.74
C ALA A 211 31.35 3.65 -10.23
N ALA A 212 31.16 2.43 -10.71
CA ALA A 212 30.56 2.22 -12.02
C ALA A 212 29.22 2.97 -12.03
N ARG A 213 29.12 4.00 -12.86
CA ARG A 213 27.86 4.73 -13.06
C ARG A 213 26.91 3.81 -13.79
N TRP A 214 25.91 3.32 -13.08
CA TRP A 214 24.74 2.75 -13.71
C TRP A 214 23.89 3.93 -14.21
N GLU A 215 24.05 4.31 -15.46
CA GLU A 215 23.13 5.22 -16.12
C GLU A 215 21.94 4.36 -16.58
N TRP A 216 20.82 4.52 -15.93
CA TRP A 216 19.56 4.00 -16.42
C TRP A 216 19.09 4.93 -17.55
N ALA A 217 19.10 4.41 -18.76
CA ALA A 217 18.52 5.07 -19.93
C ALA A 217 17.00 5.00 -19.89
#